data_b0eb205d771535d25267e18355f62f6b
#
_entry.id   b0eb205d771535d25267e18355f62f6b
#
_cell.length_a   1.000
_cell.length_b   1.000
_cell.length_c   1.000
_cell.angle_alpha   90.00
_cell.angle_beta   90.00
_cell.angle_gamma   90.00
#
_symmetry.space_group_name_H-M   'P 1'
#
loop_
_entity.id
_entity.type
_entity.pdbx_description
1 polymer ?
#
loop_
_entity_poly.entity_id
_entity_poly.type
_entity_poly.pdbx_seq_one_letter_code
_entity_poly.pdbx_strand_id
1 'polypeptide(L)'
;MAKPEIVESATTQETKNAEKKTQLSIQELIESLKSTADDIGQISELTSEEKILVTQFFASFLKLMKPLTASMQVNQYALPPELGDVVQAHVDPTGHLIVQHADGQVKLENLSEEKNRDLMAAVIVDILPKFKSLTSAQKRKLENRMKLLSTVTKEIQKSADALPESLVQE
;
A
#
# COMPACT_ATOMS: atom_id res chain seq x y z
N MET A 1 53.01 22.33 -68.94
CA MET A 1 52.76 23.05 -67.73
C MET A 1 51.25 23.01 -67.42
N ALA A 2 50.79 22.15 -66.56
CA ALA A 2 49.43 22.11 -66.06
C ALA A 2 49.50 22.03 -64.58
N LYS A 3 48.91 23.01 -63.88
CA LYS A 3 48.79 23.17 -62.42
C LYS A 3 47.84 22.10 -61.82
N PRO A 4 48.15 21.55 -60.67
CA PRO A 4 47.16 20.83 -59.85
C PRO A 4 46.58 21.75 -58.80
N GLU A 5 45.38 22.18 -59.00
CA GLU A 5 44.64 23.02 -58.02
C GLU A 5 43.19 22.59 -57.96
N ILE A 6 42.86 21.46 -57.34
CA ILE A 6 41.51 21.05 -56.92
C ILE A 6 41.62 19.84 -55.94
N VAL A 7 42.30 19.94 -54.83
CA VAL A 7 42.20 18.90 -53.79
C VAL A 7 41.97 19.48 -52.38
N GLU A 8 42.16 20.80 -52.17
CA GLU A 8 42.09 21.40 -50.83
C GLU A 8 40.69 21.80 -50.35
N SER A 9 39.72 21.96 -51.27
CA SER A 9 38.37 22.41 -50.94
C SER A 9 37.43 21.29 -50.47
N ALA A 10 37.64 20.05 -50.85
CA ALA A 10 36.79 18.90 -50.47
C ALA A 10 37.05 18.45 -49.01
N THR A 11 38.31 18.41 -48.60
CA THR A 11 38.69 17.95 -47.25
C THR A 11 38.25 18.91 -46.13
N THR A 12 38.19 20.23 -46.45
CA THR A 12 37.75 21.25 -45.49
C THR A 12 36.23 21.28 -45.29
N GLN A 13 35.44 20.81 -46.29
CA GLN A 13 33.99 20.72 -46.16
C GLN A 13 33.54 19.45 -45.39
N GLU A 14 34.24 18.35 -45.58
CA GLU A 14 33.96 17.09 -44.86
C GLU A 14 34.27 17.22 -43.35
N THR A 15 35.40 17.83 -43.01
CA THR A 15 35.74 18.08 -41.59
C THR A 15 34.74 19.04 -40.92
N LYS A 16 34.31 20.11 -41.56
CA LYS A 16 33.26 21.01 -41.03
C LYS A 16 31.91 20.36 -40.89
N ASN A 17 31.53 19.44 -41.78
CA ASN A 17 30.28 18.70 -41.67
C ASN A 17 30.33 17.64 -40.55
N ALA A 18 31.47 16.96 -40.37
CA ALA A 18 31.69 16.02 -39.29
C ALA A 18 31.66 16.71 -37.90
N GLU A 19 32.32 17.86 -37.75
CA GLU A 19 32.30 18.66 -36.53
C GLU A 19 30.90 19.21 -36.21
N LYS A 20 30.15 19.67 -37.21
CA LYS A 20 28.76 20.13 -37.03
C LYS A 20 27.82 19.00 -36.64
N LYS A 21 27.99 17.80 -37.19
CA LYS A 21 27.22 16.61 -36.84
C LYS A 21 27.54 16.14 -35.41
N THR A 22 28.80 16.21 -35.00
CA THR A 22 29.26 15.86 -33.67
C THR A 22 28.74 16.88 -32.62
N GLN A 23 28.75 18.21 -32.96
CA GLN A 23 28.18 19.23 -32.08
C GLN A 23 26.66 19.10 -31.91
N LEU A 24 25.91 18.79 -32.97
CA LEU A 24 24.48 18.53 -32.89
C LEU A 24 24.20 17.32 -31.98
N SER A 25 24.97 16.23 -32.13
CA SER A 25 24.86 15.04 -31.26
C SER A 25 25.18 15.34 -29.79
N ILE A 26 26.15 16.20 -29.51
CA ILE A 26 26.48 16.63 -28.14
C ILE A 26 25.37 17.50 -27.53
N GLN A 27 24.76 18.39 -28.32
CA GLN A 27 23.63 19.20 -27.86
C GLN A 27 22.41 18.36 -27.54
N GLU A 28 22.05 17.42 -28.41
CA GLU A 28 20.96 16.47 -28.16
C GLU A 28 21.20 15.64 -26.88
N LEU A 29 22.45 15.23 -26.63
CA LEU A 29 22.82 14.52 -25.42
C LEU A 29 22.66 15.40 -24.17
N ILE A 30 23.07 16.67 -24.26
CA ILE A 30 22.93 17.63 -23.15
C ILE A 30 21.45 17.91 -22.86
N GLU A 31 20.60 18.08 -23.86
CA GLU A 31 19.16 18.26 -23.70
C GLU A 31 18.51 17.02 -23.09
N SER A 32 18.88 15.83 -23.52
CA SER A 32 18.43 14.56 -22.94
C SER A 32 18.84 14.43 -21.48
N LEU A 33 20.07 14.80 -21.13
CA LEU A 33 20.55 14.80 -19.74
C LEU A 33 19.79 15.81 -18.86
N LYS A 34 19.48 17.00 -19.38
CA LYS A 34 18.67 17.99 -18.65
C LYS A 34 17.27 17.47 -18.40
N SER A 35 16.60 16.93 -19.43
CA SER A 35 15.28 16.32 -19.27
C SER A 35 15.29 15.18 -18.24
N THR A 36 16.30 14.33 -18.31
CA THR A 36 16.47 13.23 -17.33
C THR A 36 16.69 13.77 -15.90
N ALA A 37 17.45 14.85 -15.75
CA ALA A 37 17.65 15.48 -14.44
C ALA A 37 16.35 16.08 -13.87
N ASP A 38 15.55 16.71 -14.73
CA ASP A 38 14.24 17.25 -14.35
C ASP A 38 13.28 16.11 -13.96
N ASP A 39 13.26 15.01 -14.72
CA ASP A 39 12.45 13.81 -14.41
C ASP A 39 12.88 13.19 -13.06
N ILE A 40 14.17 13.09 -12.79
CA ILE A 40 14.70 12.59 -11.50
C ILE A 40 14.27 13.52 -10.36
N GLY A 41 14.29 14.85 -10.56
CA GLY A 41 13.78 15.82 -9.60
C GLY A 41 12.31 15.58 -9.28
N GLN A 42 11.46 15.44 -10.29
CA GLN A 42 10.04 15.15 -10.14
C GLN A 42 9.80 13.80 -9.43
N ILE A 43 10.53 12.74 -9.79
CA ILE A 43 10.44 11.44 -9.12
C ILE A 43 10.77 11.58 -7.62
N SER A 44 11.78 12.37 -7.27
CA SER A 44 12.16 12.60 -5.87
C SER A 44 11.04 13.31 -5.08
N GLU A 45 10.41 14.33 -5.67
CA GLU A 45 9.28 15.04 -5.06
C GLU A 45 8.07 14.10 -4.89
N LEU A 46 7.67 13.39 -5.94
CA LEU A 46 6.56 12.44 -5.91
C LEU A 46 6.79 11.32 -4.89
N THR A 47 8.01 10.81 -4.77
CA THR A 47 8.37 9.81 -3.77
C THR A 47 8.21 10.33 -2.35
N SER A 48 8.57 11.59 -2.13
CA SER A 48 8.43 12.24 -0.82
C SER A 48 6.95 12.45 -0.46
N GLU A 49 6.14 12.93 -1.40
CA GLU A 49 4.70 13.10 -1.23
C GLU A 49 4.00 11.76 -0.99
N GLU A 50 4.34 10.73 -1.77
CA GLU A 50 3.81 9.37 -1.58
C GLU A 50 4.06 8.85 -0.17
N LYS A 51 5.27 9.04 0.37
CA LYS A 51 5.61 8.62 1.74
C LYS A 51 4.71 9.27 2.79
N ILE A 52 4.39 10.56 2.63
CA ILE A 52 3.49 11.29 3.53
C ILE A 52 2.07 10.72 3.42
N LEU A 53 1.56 10.55 2.20
CA LEU A 53 0.21 10.03 1.95
C LEU A 53 0.04 8.61 2.48
N VAL A 54 1.02 7.74 2.23
CA VAL A 54 1.03 6.36 2.74
C VAL A 54 0.97 6.33 4.27
N THR A 55 1.77 7.17 4.92
CA THR A 55 1.79 7.25 6.39
C THR A 55 0.45 7.72 6.95
N GLN A 56 -0.14 8.77 6.37
CA GLN A 56 -1.44 9.29 6.79
C GLN A 56 -2.58 8.29 6.53
N PHE A 57 -2.55 7.65 5.36
CA PHE A 57 -3.50 6.62 5.00
C PHE A 57 -3.45 5.46 6.00
N PHE A 58 -2.25 4.93 6.24
CA PHE A 58 -2.07 3.79 7.14
C PHE A 58 -2.52 4.10 8.56
N ALA A 59 -2.18 5.27 9.09
CA ALA A 59 -2.65 5.72 10.40
C ALA A 59 -4.19 5.79 10.48
N SER A 60 -4.83 6.27 9.41
CA SER A 60 -6.29 6.34 9.30
C SER A 60 -6.92 4.95 9.18
N PHE A 61 -6.31 4.08 8.40
CA PHE A 61 -6.71 2.69 8.24
C PHE A 61 -6.69 1.92 9.57
N LEU A 62 -5.62 2.04 10.35
CA LEU A 62 -5.52 1.41 11.67
C LEU A 62 -6.62 1.92 12.63
N LYS A 63 -6.95 3.22 12.58
CA LYS A 63 -8.06 3.77 13.37
C LYS A 63 -9.41 3.13 13.00
N LEU A 64 -9.62 2.84 11.72
CA LEU A 64 -10.84 2.17 11.23
C LEU A 64 -10.86 0.67 11.60
N MET A 65 -9.71 0.02 11.60
CA MET A 65 -9.59 -1.41 11.94
C MET A 65 -9.76 -1.67 13.45
N LYS A 66 -9.30 -0.78 14.29
CA LYS A 66 -9.27 -0.97 15.75
C LYS A 66 -10.61 -1.41 16.38
N PRO A 67 -11.78 -0.82 16.03
CA PRO A 67 -13.07 -1.28 16.58
C PRO A 67 -13.53 -2.63 16.07
N LEU A 68 -12.99 -3.10 14.95
CA LEU A 68 -13.49 -4.32 14.32
C LEU A 68 -13.01 -5.60 15.03
N THR A 69 -11.88 -5.54 15.74
CA THR A 69 -11.31 -6.66 16.53
C THR A 69 -11.16 -7.97 15.76
N ALA A 70 -11.28 -7.94 14.43
CA ALA A 70 -11.25 -9.10 13.55
C ALA A 70 -10.27 -8.86 12.41
N SER A 71 -9.56 -9.91 12.01
CA SER A 71 -8.73 -9.89 10.80
C SER A 71 -9.61 -9.86 9.55
N MET A 72 -9.10 -9.24 8.51
CA MET A 72 -9.75 -9.16 7.20
C MET A 72 -9.05 -10.10 6.22
N GLN A 73 -9.83 -10.98 5.60
CA GLN A 73 -9.31 -11.88 4.57
C GLN A 73 -8.96 -11.10 3.31
N VAL A 74 -7.74 -11.32 2.82
CA VAL A 74 -7.24 -10.81 1.55
C VAL A 74 -7.32 -11.91 0.51
N ASN A 75 -7.75 -11.54 -0.70
CA ASN A 75 -7.79 -12.47 -1.81
C ASN A 75 -6.35 -12.77 -2.26
N GLN A 76 -6.00 -14.06 -2.35
CA GLN A 76 -4.68 -14.48 -2.80
C GLN A 76 -4.30 -13.93 -4.19
N TYR A 77 -5.28 -13.76 -5.08
CA TYR A 77 -5.06 -13.22 -6.43
C TYR A 77 -4.84 -11.69 -6.46
N ALA A 78 -5.10 -11.01 -5.35
CA ALA A 78 -4.81 -9.58 -5.20
C ALA A 78 -3.37 -9.33 -4.73
N LEU A 79 -2.67 -10.37 -4.29
CA LEU A 79 -1.32 -10.28 -3.78
C LEU A 79 -0.28 -10.35 -4.91
N PRO A 80 0.85 -9.62 -4.78
CA PRO A 80 1.95 -9.71 -5.73
C PRO A 80 2.51 -11.12 -5.83
N PRO A 81 2.87 -11.59 -7.05
CA PRO A 81 3.38 -12.95 -7.28
C PRO A 81 4.72 -13.22 -6.58
N GLU A 82 5.45 -12.19 -6.18
CA GLU A 82 6.72 -12.28 -5.43
C GLU A 82 6.53 -12.90 -4.04
N LEU A 83 5.30 -12.91 -3.51
CA LEU A 83 4.98 -13.61 -2.26
C LEU A 83 4.91 -15.13 -2.40
N GLY A 84 4.95 -15.65 -3.64
CA GLY A 84 4.89 -17.09 -3.92
C GLY A 84 3.50 -17.69 -3.79
N ASP A 85 3.41 -19.01 -3.60
CA ASP A 85 2.17 -19.76 -3.54
C ASP A 85 1.42 -19.53 -2.22
N VAL A 86 0.59 -18.48 -2.20
CA VAL A 86 -0.23 -18.10 -1.06
C VAL A 86 -1.54 -18.88 -1.07
N VAL A 87 -1.82 -19.61 0.01
CA VAL A 87 -3.11 -20.32 0.22
C VAL A 87 -4.11 -19.43 0.94
N GLN A 88 -3.64 -18.67 1.92
CA GLN A 88 -4.49 -17.82 2.75
C GLN A 88 -3.74 -16.57 3.18
N ALA A 89 -4.44 -15.43 3.18
CA ALA A 89 -3.88 -14.18 3.67
C ALA A 89 -4.93 -13.38 4.45
N HIS A 90 -4.49 -12.72 5.51
CA HIS A 90 -5.32 -11.88 6.38
C HIS A 90 -4.56 -10.65 6.83
N VAL A 91 -5.26 -9.52 6.90
CA VAL A 91 -4.74 -8.33 7.58
C VAL A 91 -5.31 -8.28 8.98
N ASP A 92 -4.46 -8.15 9.97
CA ASP A 92 -4.84 -8.00 11.36
C ASP A 92 -5.19 -6.53 11.71
N PRO A 93 -5.84 -6.28 12.87
CA PRO A 93 -6.17 -4.91 13.29
C PRO A 93 -4.97 -4.01 13.58
N THR A 94 -3.75 -4.56 13.63
CA THR A 94 -2.50 -3.83 13.85
C THR A 94 -1.79 -3.48 12.55
N GLY A 95 -2.34 -3.93 11.40
CA GLY A 95 -1.82 -3.61 10.08
C GLY A 95 -0.74 -4.55 9.58
N HIS A 96 -0.66 -5.75 10.14
CA HIS A 96 0.21 -6.80 9.62
C HIS A 96 -0.57 -7.70 8.66
N LEU A 97 0.06 -8.03 7.55
CA LEU A 97 -0.42 -9.06 6.64
C LEU A 97 0.16 -10.40 7.07
N ILE A 98 -0.71 -11.34 7.43
CA ILE A 98 -0.37 -12.72 7.76
C ILE A 98 -0.63 -13.54 6.52
N VAL A 99 0.42 -14.14 5.96
CA VAL A 99 0.37 -14.95 4.73
C VAL A 99 0.69 -16.39 5.09
N GLN A 100 -0.16 -17.31 4.68
CA GLN A 100 0.08 -18.74 4.79
C GLN A 100 0.38 -19.31 3.40
N HIS A 101 1.52 -19.96 3.26
CA HIS A 101 1.98 -20.60 2.03
C HIS A 101 1.51 -22.06 1.93
N ALA A 102 1.57 -22.63 0.72
CA ALA A 102 1.18 -24.00 0.44
C ALA A 102 2.04 -25.05 1.17
N ASP A 103 3.27 -24.72 1.51
CA ASP A 103 4.19 -25.54 2.31
C ASP A 103 3.91 -25.50 3.82
N GLY A 104 2.87 -24.74 4.25
CA GLY A 104 2.50 -24.56 5.65
C GLY A 104 3.28 -23.45 6.36
N GLN A 105 4.23 -22.79 5.71
CA GLN A 105 4.93 -21.64 6.30
C GLN A 105 3.97 -20.46 6.46
N VAL A 106 4.14 -19.74 7.58
CA VAL A 106 3.41 -18.50 7.85
C VAL A 106 4.40 -17.35 7.85
N LYS A 107 4.13 -16.34 7.03
CA LYS A 107 4.93 -15.12 6.94
C LYS A 107 4.13 -13.93 7.46
N LEU A 108 4.79 -13.08 8.21
CA LEU A 108 4.23 -11.84 8.72
C LEU A 108 4.90 -10.67 8.01
N GLU A 109 4.11 -9.86 7.31
CA GLU A 109 4.58 -8.65 6.63
C GLU A 109 3.96 -7.41 7.27
N ASN A 110 4.81 -6.48 7.67
CA ASN A 110 4.35 -5.19 8.19
C ASN A 110 4.03 -4.26 7.01
N LEU A 111 2.75 -3.94 6.81
CA LEU A 111 2.31 -3.10 5.70
C LEU A 111 2.76 -1.63 5.81
N SER A 112 3.23 -1.18 6.99
CA SER A 112 3.75 0.18 7.17
C SER A 112 5.19 0.36 6.66
N GLU A 113 5.91 -0.73 6.39
CA GLU A 113 7.29 -0.66 5.91
C GLU A 113 7.37 -0.14 4.48
N GLU A 114 8.37 0.68 4.20
CA GLU A 114 8.57 1.31 2.90
C GLU A 114 8.71 0.31 1.75
N LYS A 115 9.38 -0.82 1.99
CA LYS A 115 9.51 -1.92 1.02
C LYS A 115 8.19 -2.59 0.66
N ASN A 116 7.15 -2.43 1.48
CA ASN A 116 5.85 -3.08 1.34
C ASN A 116 4.76 -2.14 0.77
N ARG A 117 5.13 -0.98 0.17
CA ARG A 117 4.15 0.00 -0.35
C ARG A 117 3.23 -0.58 -1.41
N ASP A 118 3.79 -1.28 -2.40
CA ASP A 118 3.01 -1.91 -3.47
C ASP A 118 2.11 -3.02 -2.92
N LEU A 119 2.63 -3.82 -1.98
CA LEU A 119 1.87 -4.82 -1.26
C LEU A 119 0.72 -4.20 -0.47
N MET A 120 0.98 -3.11 0.24
CA MET A 120 -0.04 -2.37 0.97
C MET A 120 -1.13 -1.84 0.02
N ALA A 121 -0.76 -1.23 -1.11
CA ALA A 121 -1.70 -0.72 -2.09
C ALA A 121 -2.59 -1.84 -2.65
N ALA A 122 -2.02 -2.98 -3.02
CA ALA A 122 -2.75 -4.15 -3.50
C ALA A 122 -3.74 -4.70 -2.45
N VAL A 123 -3.29 -4.84 -1.21
CA VAL A 123 -4.13 -5.29 -0.08
C VAL A 123 -5.29 -4.33 0.15
N ILE A 124 -5.05 -3.02 0.15
CA ILE A 124 -6.06 -2.00 0.38
C ILE A 124 -7.17 -2.06 -0.67
N VAL A 125 -6.79 -2.14 -1.95
CA VAL A 125 -7.76 -2.23 -3.06
C VAL A 125 -8.69 -3.43 -2.88
N ASP A 126 -8.19 -4.56 -2.39
CA ASP A 126 -8.98 -5.75 -2.14
C ASP A 126 -9.88 -5.64 -0.89
N ILE A 127 -9.39 -5.05 0.20
CA ILE A 127 -10.12 -5.03 1.48
C ILE A 127 -11.12 -3.88 1.61
N LEU A 128 -10.91 -2.73 0.96
CA LEU A 128 -11.80 -1.58 1.06
C LEU A 128 -13.27 -1.91 0.74
N PRO A 129 -13.61 -2.64 -0.33
CA PRO A 129 -14.99 -3.02 -0.61
C PRO A 129 -15.59 -3.92 0.49
N LYS A 130 -14.76 -4.72 1.15
CA LYS A 130 -15.17 -5.67 2.22
C LYS A 130 -15.47 -4.96 3.55
N PHE A 131 -14.93 -3.76 3.74
CA PHE A 131 -15.07 -3.00 4.98
C PHE A 131 -16.52 -2.76 5.37
N LYS A 132 -17.36 -2.37 4.40
CA LYS A 132 -18.77 -2.07 4.64
C LYS A 132 -19.53 -3.31 5.13
N SER A 133 -19.27 -4.47 4.55
CA SER A 133 -19.94 -5.71 4.96
C SER A 133 -19.46 -6.16 6.35
N LEU A 134 -18.16 -6.05 6.62
CA LEU A 134 -17.58 -6.41 7.91
C LEU A 134 -18.07 -5.52 9.04
N THR A 135 -18.10 -4.20 8.83
CA THR A 135 -18.63 -3.24 9.83
C THR A 135 -20.10 -3.49 10.12
N SER A 136 -20.91 -3.76 9.09
CA SER A 136 -22.33 -4.09 9.25
C SER A 136 -22.54 -5.39 10.04
N ALA A 137 -21.77 -6.43 9.73
CA ALA A 137 -21.80 -7.70 10.46
C ALA A 137 -21.39 -7.53 11.93
N GLN A 138 -20.32 -6.79 12.19
CA GLN A 138 -19.84 -6.51 13.55
C GLN A 138 -20.85 -5.70 14.36
N LYS A 139 -21.44 -4.66 13.76
CA LYS A 139 -22.51 -3.86 14.37
C LYS A 139 -23.68 -4.73 14.79
N ARG A 140 -24.19 -5.57 13.87
CA ARG A 140 -25.30 -6.49 14.15
C ARG A 140 -24.97 -7.47 15.28
N LYS A 141 -23.74 -8.00 15.29
CA LYS A 141 -23.28 -8.90 16.36
C LYS A 141 -23.28 -8.21 17.73
N LEU A 142 -22.82 -6.98 17.80
CA LEU A 142 -22.81 -6.17 19.03
C LEU A 142 -24.24 -5.82 19.49
N GLU A 143 -25.10 -5.39 18.57
CA GLU A 143 -26.51 -5.09 18.88
C GLU A 143 -27.24 -6.30 19.45
N ASN A 144 -27.07 -7.49 18.84
CA ASN A 144 -27.66 -8.72 19.34
C ASN A 144 -27.13 -9.10 20.74
N ARG A 145 -25.83 -8.94 20.97
CA ARG A 145 -25.22 -9.20 22.28
C ARG A 145 -25.73 -8.21 23.34
N MET A 146 -25.81 -6.93 23.01
CA MET A 146 -26.33 -5.91 23.93
C MET A 146 -27.80 -6.19 24.28
N LYS A 147 -28.63 -6.56 23.30
CA LYS A 147 -30.03 -6.90 23.53
C LYS A 147 -30.17 -8.10 24.48
N LEU A 148 -29.38 -9.16 24.24
CA LEU A 148 -29.36 -10.33 25.12
C LEU A 148 -28.95 -9.96 26.54
N LEU A 149 -27.81 -9.27 26.69
CA LEU A 149 -27.29 -8.88 28.02
C LEU A 149 -28.25 -7.95 28.72
N SER A 150 -28.86 -6.97 28.07
CA SER A 150 -29.86 -6.09 28.66
C SER A 150 -31.07 -6.86 29.18
N THR A 151 -31.55 -7.85 28.42
CA THR A 151 -32.68 -8.67 28.85
C THR A 151 -32.31 -9.52 30.07
N VAL A 152 -31.16 -10.21 30.01
CA VAL A 152 -30.69 -11.05 31.13
C VAL A 152 -30.42 -10.21 32.38
N THR A 153 -29.78 -9.04 32.23
CA THR A 153 -29.51 -8.16 33.37
C THR A 153 -30.81 -7.72 34.06
N LYS A 154 -31.86 -7.35 33.31
CA LYS A 154 -33.15 -6.99 33.85
C LYS A 154 -33.79 -8.13 34.63
N GLU A 155 -33.75 -9.35 34.13
CA GLU A 155 -34.32 -10.50 34.84
C GLU A 155 -33.49 -10.89 36.06
N ILE A 156 -32.17 -10.78 36.02
CA ILE A 156 -31.31 -10.98 37.21
C ILE A 156 -31.60 -9.92 38.28
N GLN A 157 -31.72 -8.64 37.89
CA GLN A 157 -32.07 -7.56 38.84
C GLN A 157 -33.40 -7.80 39.49
N LYS A 158 -34.47 -8.12 38.74
CA LYS A 158 -35.77 -8.45 39.29
C LYS A 158 -35.69 -9.63 40.29
N SER A 159 -34.91 -10.66 39.93
CA SER A 159 -34.73 -11.82 40.78
C SER A 159 -33.95 -11.47 42.06
N ALA A 160 -32.94 -10.62 41.96
CA ALA A 160 -32.18 -10.12 43.12
C ALA A 160 -33.03 -9.26 44.03
N ASP A 161 -33.83 -8.34 43.49
CA ASP A 161 -34.74 -7.46 44.23
C ASP A 161 -35.89 -8.23 44.92
N ALA A 162 -36.21 -9.42 44.43
CA ALA A 162 -37.21 -10.30 45.02
C ALA A 162 -36.67 -11.15 46.20
N LEU A 163 -35.37 -11.18 46.44
CA LEU A 163 -34.77 -11.90 47.54
C LEU A 163 -34.92 -11.06 48.84
N PRO A 164 -35.34 -11.68 49.96
CA PRO A 164 -35.42 -10.98 51.25
C PRO A 164 -34.01 -10.56 51.71
N GLU A 165 -33.89 -9.33 52.24
CA GLU A 165 -32.63 -8.73 52.73
C GLU A 165 -31.90 -9.60 53.79
N SER A 166 -32.61 -10.53 54.44
CA SER A 166 -32.04 -11.46 55.41
C SER A 166 -31.06 -12.51 54.83
N LEU A 167 -31.01 -12.68 53.53
CA LEU A 167 -30.08 -13.62 52.88
C LEU A 167 -28.80 -12.94 52.31
N VAL A 168 -28.68 -11.61 52.46
CA VAL A 168 -27.55 -10.86 51.90
C VAL A 168 -26.50 -10.50 52.98
N GLN A 169 -26.73 -10.88 54.24
CA GLN A 169 -25.87 -10.56 55.39
C GLN A 169 -25.16 -11.76 56.03
N GLU A 170 -24.70 -12.74 55.19
CA GLU A 170 -23.69 -13.73 55.63
C GLU A 170 -22.38 -13.65 54.84
#